data_953e2cdce3a36f2d1c5d1c2135d0ca5e
#
_entry.id   953e2cdce3a36f2d1c5d1c2135d0ca5e
#
_cell.length_a   1.000
_cell.length_b   1.000
_cell.length_c   1.000
_cell.angle_alpha   90.00
_cell.angle_beta   90.00
_cell.angle_gamma   90.00
#
_symmetry.space_group_name_H-M   'P 1'
#
loop_
_entity.id
_entity.type
_entity.pdbx_description
1 polymer ?
#
loop_
_entity_poly.entity_id
_entity_poly.type
_entity_poly.pdbx_seq_one_letter_code
_entity_poly.pdbx_strand_id
1 'polypeptide(L)'
;MKKRILYLSALSSQRLIDGLYQQNKVDPGFAVQKFNRLLVSGLIENLVEVTVLSAPPVGRHNSSKVLWHRLRETEKEITYSYLNFINFSGLRQICLVVEALFKTLFWSIGKKKTESAVVCDVLNASICVAAIMACKKSGIESLGGMKERPGLMGRFKREQRGT
;
A
#
# COMPACT_ATOMS: atom_id res chain seq x y z
N MET A 1 11.26 14.07 14.84
CA MET A 1 11.69 13.18 13.74
C MET A 1 10.44 12.72 13.00
N LYS A 2 10.42 12.78 11.66
CA LYS A 2 9.22 12.48 10.88
C LYS A 2 9.12 10.97 10.66
N LYS A 3 8.05 10.34 11.10
CA LYS A 3 7.77 8.92 10.83
C LYS A 3 7.45 8.73 9.34
N ARG A 4 7.81 7.58 8.78
CA ARG A 4 7.61 7.24 7.37
C ARG A 4 6.83 5.95 7.23
N ILE A 5 5.81 5.97 6.39
CA ILE A 5 4.98 4.80 6.13
C ILE A 5 4.97 4.50 4.63
N LEU A 6 5.21 3.23 4.29
CA LEU A 6 4.86 2.68 2.99
C LEU A 6 3.50 2.00 3.12
N TYR A 7 2.50 2.54 2.44
CA TYR A 7 1.14 2.01 2.47
C TYR A 7 0.85 1.23 1.19
N LEU A 8 0.69 -0.08 1.31
CA LEU A 8 0.35 -0.97 0.18
C LEU A 8 -1.15 -1.14 0.09
N SER A 9 -1.73 -0.70 -1.03
CA SER A 9 -3.18 -0.81 -1.25
C SER A 9 -3.54 -0.68 -2.74
N ALA A 10 -4.83 -0.73 -3.05
CA ALA A 10 -5.35 -0.36 -4.37
C ALA A 10 -5.53 1.17 -4.53
N LEU A 11 -5.18 1.97 -3.50
CA LEU A 11 -5.36 3.41 -3.53
C LEU A 11 -4.58 4.04 -4.69
N SER A 12 -5.27 4.78 -5.50
CA SER A 12 -4.73 5.46 -6.67
C SER A 12 -5.09 6.96 -6.63
N SER A 13 -4.37 7.77 -7.41
CA SER A 13 -4.69 9.18 -7.53
C SER A 13 -6.10 9.39 -8.07
N GLN A 14 -6.74 10.50 -7.70
CA GLN A 14 -8.08 10.83 -8.20
C GLN A 14 -8.07 10.93 -9.73
N ARG A 15 -7.04 11.52 -10.28
CA ARG A 15 -6.85 11.64 -11.73
C ARG A 15 -6.87 10.27 -12.44
N LEU A 16 -6.23 9.25 -11.86
CA LEU A 16 -6.23 7.90 -12.44
C LEU A 16 -7.61 7.27 -12.34
N ILE A 17 -8.25 7.36 -11.18
CA ILE A 17 -9.57 6.79 -10.93
C ILE A 17 -10.63 7.40 -11.86
N ASP A 18 -10.65 8.72 -11.99
CA ASP A 18 -11.56 9.44 -12.87
C ASP A 18 -11.31 9.06 -14.35
N GLY A 19 -10.04 8.95 -14.74
CA GLY A 19 -9.67 8.50 -16.08
C GLY A 19 -10.15 7.08 -16.41
N LEU A 20 -10.01 6.14 -15.48
CA LEU A 20 -10.50 4.77 -15.64
C LEU A 20 -12.04 4.73 -15.75
N TYR A 21 -12.73 5.48 -14.92
CA TYR A 21 -14.19 5.57 -14.96
C TYR A 21 -14.68 6.20 -16.26
N GLN A 22 -14.07 7.30 -16.70
CA GLN A 22 -14.47 7.97 -17.96
C GLN A 22 -14.29 7.08 -19.18
N GLN A 23 -13.21 6.28 -19.21
CA GLN A 23 -12.92 5.39 -20.34
C GLN A 23 -13.88 4.21 -20.43
N ASN A 24 -14.25 3.61 -19.32
CA ASN A 24 -14.92 2.31 -19.31
C ASN A 24 -16.31 2.32 -18.64
N LYS A 25 -16.67 3.40 -17.93
CA LYS A 25 -17.90 3.53 -17.13
C LYS A 25 -18.09 2.40 -16.09
N VAL A 26 -17.02 1.73 -15.72
CA VAL A 26 -17.01 0.68 -14.69
C VAL A 26 -16.47 1.27 -13.39
N ASP A 27 -17.10 0.97 -12.27
CA ASP A 27 -16.68 1.43 -10.94
C ASP A 27 -15.27 0.89 -10.61
N PRO A 28 -14.26 1.76 -10.47
CA PRO A 28 -12.92 1.35 -10.09
C PRO A 28 -12.77 1.11 -8.57
N GLY A 29 -13.86 0.89 -7.85
CA GLY A 29 -13.88 0.69 -6.41
C GLY A 29 -13.91 2.01 -5.62
N PHE A 30 -14.77 2.94 -5.96
CA PHE A 30 -14.85 4.27 -5.34
C PHE A 30 -14.93 4.23 -3.81
N ALA A 31 -15.67 3.30 -3.23
CA ALA A 31 -15.78 3.16 -1.77
C ALA A 31 -14.44 2.83 -1.12
N VAL A 32 -13.71 1.86 -1.69
CA VAL A 32 -12.37 1.46 -1.22
C VAL A 32 -11.37 2.59 -1.41
N GLN A 33 -11.43 3.29 -2.55
CA GLN A 33 -10.59 4.46 -2.82
C GLN A 33 -10.81 5.56 -1.79
N LYS A 34 -12.08 5.87 -1.49
CA LYS A 34 -12.44 6.88 -0.50
C LYS A 34 -11.95 6.52 0.90
N PHE A 35 -12.17 5.27 1.34
CA PHE A 35 -11.72 4.79 2.63
C PHE A 35 -10.20 4.89 2.79
N ASN A 36 -9.45 4.34 1.83
CA ASN A 36 -7.99 4.36 1.86
C ASN A 36 -7.42 5.78 1.79
N ARG A 37 -8.08 6.68 1.05
CA ARG A 37 -7.68 8.08 0.97
C ARG A 37 -7.85 8.80 2.31
N LEU A 38 -8.98 8.59 2.99
CA LEU A 38 -9.21 9.15 4.32
C LEU A 38 -8.18 8.65 5.34
N LEU A 39 -7.86 7.35 5.29
CA LEU A 39 -6.82 6.78 6.16
C LEU A 39 -5.46 7.45 5.93
N VAL A 40 -5.04 7.57 4.67
CA VAL A 40 -3.75 8.18 4.31
C VAL A 40 -3.73 9.66 4.66
N SER A 41 -4.83 10.40 4.42
CA SER A 41 -4.94 11.81 4.82
C SER A 41 -4.80 11.98 6.32
N GLY A 42 -5.46 11.15 7.12
CA GLY A 42 -5.33 11.19 8.58
C GLY A 42 -3.90 10.89 9.06
N LEU A 43 -3.16 10.01 8.37
CA LEU A 43 -1.74 9.78 8.69
C LEU A 43 -0.89 11.01 8.38
N ILE A 44 -1.13 11.70 7.28
CA ILE A 44 -0.40 12.92 6.88
C ILE A 44 -0.69 14.06 7.84
N GLU A 45 -1.95 14.25 8.25
CA GLU A 45 -2.36 15.23 9.26
C GLU A 45 -1.63 15.02 10.61
N ASN A 46 -1.27 13.76 10.91
CA ASN A 46 -0.44 13.41 12.07
C ASN A 46 1.07 13.47 11.79
N LEU A 47 1.50 14.28 10.81
CA LEU A 47 2.89 14.53 10.44
C LEU A 47 3.68 13.28 10.02
N VAL A 48 3.00 12.28 9.48
CA VAL A 48 3.60 11.07 8.91
C VAL A 48 3.84 11.27 7.41
N GLU A 49 5.05 10.97 6.95
CA GLU A 49 5.35 10.93 5.51
C GLU A 49 4.83 9.61 4.92
N VAL A 50 3.83 9.67 4.04
CA VAL A 50 3.21 8.48 3.46
C VAL A 50 3.59 8.34 1.99
N THR A 51 4.13 7.18 1.64
CA THR A 51 4.28 6.73 0.26
C THR A 51 3.27 5.61 0.01
N VAL A 52 2.40 5.76 -0.95
CA VAL A 52 1.44 4.72 -1.36
C VAL A 52 2.09 3.85 -2.43
N LEU A 53 2.21 2.55 -2.16
CA LEU A 53 2.55 1.56 -3.18
C LEU A 53 1.25 0.97 -3.72
N SER A 54 0.85 1.46 -4.88
CA SER A 54 -0.47 1.21 -5.45
C SER A 54 -0.49 0.04 -6.42
N ALA A 55 -1.38 -0.93 -6.16
CA ALA A 55 -1.83 -1.88 -7.16
C ALA A 55 -3.13 -1.34 -7.79
N PRO A 56 -3.06 -0.61 -8.91
CA PRO A 56 -4.23 0.07 -9.43
C PRO A 56 -5.35 -0.92 -9.79
N PRO A 57 -6.63 -0.52 -9.64
CA PRO A 57 -7.79 -1.37 -9.89
C PRO A 57 -8.04 -1.54 -11.40
N VAL A 58 -7.03 -2.03 -12.12
CA VAL A 58 -7.05 -2.25 -13.55
C VAL A 58 -7.09 -3.73 -13.85
N GLY A 59 -8.03 -4.15 -14.67
CA GLY A 59 -8.19 -5.52 -15.14
C GLY A 59 -8.61 -5.55 -16.60
N ARG A 60 -8.74 -6.73 -17.17
CA ARG A 60 -9.19 -6.89 -18.56
C ARG A 60 -10.60 -6.38 -18.82
N HIS A 61 -11.45 -6.35 -17.78
CA HIS A 61 -12.82 -5.86 -17.85
C HIS A 61 -12.90 -4.33 -17.95
N ASN A 62 -11.85 -3.61 -17.53
CA ASN A 62 -11.85 -2.15 -17.50
C ASN A 62 -10.65 -1.50 -18.19
N SER A 63 -9.81 -2.29 -18.87
CA SER A 63 -8.70 -1.76 -19.66
C SER A 63 -8.27 -2.74 -20.74
N SER A 64 -8.15 -2.26 -21.98
CA SER A 64 -7.59 -2.99 -23.11
C SER A 64 -6.07 -3.02 -23.14
N LYS A 65 -5.41 -2.22 -22.30
CA LYS A 65 -3.95 -2.15 -22.25
C LYS A 65 -3.36 -3.45 -21.72
N VAL A 66 -2.46 -4.05 -22.49
CA VAL A 66 -1.75 -5.27 -22.10
C VAL A 66 -0.63 -4.96 -21.12
N LEU A 67 0.17 -3.95 -21.40
CA LEU A 67 1.23 -3.51 -20.50
C LEU A 67 0.75 -2.31 -19.69
N TRP A 68 0.75 -2.47 -18.38
CA TRP A 68 0.43 -1.40 -17.45
C TRP A 68 1.71 -0.91 -16.79
N HIS A 69 2.11 0.28 -17.19
CA HIS A 69 3.26 0.99 -16.63
C HIS A 69 2.85 2.41 -16.30
N ARG A 70 3.13 2.85 -15.08
CA ARG A 70 2.89 4.23 -14.67
C ARG A 70 4.00 4.73 -13.78
N LEU A 71 4.43 5.93 -14.05
CA LEU A 71 5.43 6.62 -13.26
C LEU A 71 4.85 7.06 -11.92
N ARG A 72 5.76 7.33 -10.98
CA ARG A 72 5.45 7.94 -9.70
C ARG A 72 4.77 9.29 -9.90
N GLU A 73 3.75 9.59 -9.11
CA GLU A 73 3.07 10.88 -9.11
C GLU A 73 2.80 11.35 -7.69
N THR A 74 2.60 12.65 -7.51
CA THR A 74 2.22 13.23 -6.21
C THR A 74 0.95 14.03 -6.37
N GLU A 75 -0.01 13.80 -5.49
CA GLU A 75 -1.28 14.52 -5.43
C GLU A 75 -1.60 14.82 -3.96
N LYS A 76 -1.82 16.10 -3.61
CA LYS A 76 -2.18 16.52 -2.24
C LYS A 76 -1.29 15.90 -1.16
N GLU A 77 0.02 16.06 -1.28
CA GLU A 77 1.04 15.52 -0.36
C GLU A 77 1.15 13.98 -0.31
N ILE A 78 0.28 13.25 -1.02
CA ILE A 78 0.37 11.80 -1.14
C ILE A 78 1.27 11.47 -2.34
N THR A 79 2.31 10.71 -2.09
CA THR A 79 3.15 10.18 -3.17
C THR A 79 2.70 8.78 -3.54
N TYR A 80 2.28 8.60 -4.79
CA TYR A 80 1.89 7.32 -5.36
C TYR A 80 3.03 6.71 -6.14
N SER A 81 3.37 5.47 -5.86
CA SER A 81 4.26 4.61 -6.64
C SER A 81 3.46 3.43 -7.14
N TYR A 82 3.25 3.33 -8.44
CA TYR A 82 2.43 2.28 -9.02
C TYR A 82 3.21 1.00 -9.26
N LEU A 83 2.56 -0.14 -9.03
CA LEU A 83 3.07 -1.45 -9.45
C LEU A 83 2.85 -1.62 -10.95
N ASN A 84 3.88 -2.05 -11.66
CA ASN A 84 3.82 -2.34 -13.09
C ASN A 84 3.45 -3.81 -13.27
N PHE A 85 2.63 -4.10 -14.28
CA PHE A 85 2.24 -5.48 -14.55
C PHE A 85 1.79 -5.67 -16.00
N ILE A 86 1.82 -6.93 -16.42
CA ILE A 86 1.21 -7.37 -17.65
C ILE A 86 -0.23 -7.76 -17.34
N ASN A 87 -1.20 -7.11 -18.01
CA ASN A 87 -2.64 -7.30 -17.77
C ASN A 87 -3.13 -8.59 -18.45
N PHE A 88 -2.48 -9.71 -18.13
CA PHE A 88 -2.82 -11.04 -18.63
C PHE A 88 -3.17 -11.94 -17.43
N SER A 89 -4.17 -12.81 -17.61
CA SER A 89 -4.61 -13.72 -16.55
C SER A 89 -3.45 -14.57 -16.04
N GLY A 90 -3.25 -14.63 -14.73
CA GLY A 90 -2.14 -15.32 -14.07
C GLY A 90 -0.84 -14.50 -13.99
N LEU A 91 -0.34 -13.99 -15.12
CA LEU A 91 0.91 -13.21 -15.14
C LEU A 91 0.79 -11.90 -14.34
N ARG A 92 -0.38 -11.26 -14.37
CA ARG A 92 -0.63 -10.04 -13.61
C ARG A 92 -0.28 -10.22 -12.14
N GLN A 93 -0.74 -11.30 -11.53
CA GLN A 93 -0.53 -11.53 -10.10
C GLN A 93 0.94 -11.75 -9.77
N ILE A 94 1.65 -12.52 -10.61
CA ILE A 94 3.09 -12.75 -10.46
C ILE A 94 3.86 -11.44 -10.58
N CYS A 95 3.57 -10.63 -11.60
CA CYS A 95 4.20 -9.32 -11.76
C CYS A 95 3.97 -8.41 -10.56
N LEU A 96 2.74 -8.34 -10.05
CA LEU A 96 2.40 -7.51 -8.89
C LEU A 96 3.16 -7.95 -7.62
N VAL A 97 3.27 -9.25 -7.38
CA VAL A 97 4.01 -9.82 -6.23
C VAL A 97 5.49 -9.50 -6.33
N VAL A 98 6.10 -9.73 -7.50
CA VAL A 98 7.53 -9.46 -7.74
C VAL A 98 7.84 -7.97 -7.62
N GLU A 99 7.05 -7.12 -8.26
CA GLU A 99 7.18 -5.65 -8.18
C GLU A 99 7.01 -5.15 -6.74
N ALA A 100 6.01 -5.66 -6.00
CA ALA A 100 5.79 -5.28 -4.61
C ALA A 100 6.99 -5.64 -3.73
N LEU A 101 7.54 -6.85 -3.91
CA LEU A 101 8.73 -7.30 -3.19
C LEU A 101 9.91 -6.34 -3.44
N PHE A 102 10.25 -6.09 -4.71
CA PHE A 102 11.39 -5.25 -5.06
C PHE A 102 11.18 -3.79 -4.63
N LYS A 103 10.03 -3.21 -4.92
CA LYS A 103 9.77 -1.80 -4.55
C LYS A 103 9.75 -1.60 -3.03
N THR A 104 9.25 -2.56 -2.27
CA THR A 104 9.32 -2.51 -0.80
C THR A 104 10.76 -2.64 -0.30
N LEU A 105 11.56 -3.55 -0.87
CA LEU A 105 12.99 -3.67 -0.55
C LEU A 105 13.74 -2.39 -0.87
N PHE A 106 13.57 -1.83 -2.08
CA PHE A 106 14.23 -0.57 -2.47
C PHE A 106 13.79 0.60 -1.59
N TRP A 107 12.50 0.69 -1.24
CA TRP A 107 12.02 1.72 -0.34
C TRP A 107 12.66 1.60 1.06
N SER A 108 12.93 0.38 1.52
CA SER A 108 13.51 0.13 2.84
C SER A 108 15.00 0.44 2.93
N ILE A 109 15.72 0.53 1.79
CA ILE A 109 17.16 0.84 1.77
C ILE A 109 17.39 2.24 2.35
N GLY A 110 18.32 2.34 3.31
CA GLY A 110 18.70 3.62 3.93
C GLY A 110 17.64 4.20 4.89
N LYS A 111 16.56 3.48 5.17
CA LYS A 111 15.55 3.92 6.14
C LYS A 111 15.90 3.45 7.55
N LYS A 112 15.66 4.31 8.54
CA LYS A 112 15.80 3.93 9.94
C LYS A 112 14.63 3.03 10.36
N LYS A 113 14.96 1.86 10.89
CA LYS A 113 13.98 0.82 11.28
C LYS A 113 12.97 1.29 12.33
N THR A 114 13.41 2.18 13.22
CA THR A 114 12.58 2.73 14.31
C THR A 114 11.60 3.82 13.88
N GLU A 115 11.80 4.40 12.67
CA GLU A 115 11.01 5.52 12.17
C GLU A 115 10.21 5.15 10.92
N SER A 116 10.32 3.91 10.47
CA SER A 116 9.73 3.45 9.21
C SER A 116 8.89 2.20 9.44
N ALA A 117 7.69 2.18 8.86
CA ALA A 117 6.80 1.03 8.91
C ALA A 117 6.16 0.79 7.54
N VAL A 118 5.77 -0.45 7.29
CA VAL A 118 4.99 -0.86 6.12
C VAL A 118 3.60 -1.24 6.59
N VAL A 119 2.59 -0.62 6.02
CA VAL A 119 1.18 -0.91 6.30
C VAL A 119 0.55 -1.52 5.06
N CYS A 120 -0.10 -2.65 5.22
CA CYS A 120 -0.72 -3.40 4.11
C CYS A 120 -2.24 -3.39 4.23
N ASP A 121 -2.91 -3.07 3.13
CA ASP A 121 -4.35 -3.29 2.98
C ASP A 121 -4.61 -4.78 2.72
N VAL A 122 -5.27 -5.44 3.66
CA VAL A 122 -5.54 -6.90 3.64
C VAL A 122 -6.33 -7.37 2.41
N LEU A 123 -7.01 -6.47 1.71
CA LEU A 123 -7.73 -6.79 0.48
C LEU A 123 -6.81 -7.24 -0.67
N ASN A 124 -5.50 -7.00 -0.57
CA ASN A 124 -4.49 -7.40 -1.55
C ASN A 124 -3.49 -8.39 -0.93
N ALA A 125 -3.96 -9.50 -0.42
CA ALA A 125 -3.20 -10.46 0.38
C ALA A 125 -1.86 -10.88 -0.23
N SER A 126 -1.80 -11.19 -1.52
CA SER A 126 -0.56 -11.64 -2.19
C SER A 126 0.53 -10.57 -2.23
N ILE A 127 0.15 -9.32 -2.48
CA ILE A 127 1.08 -8.17 -2.46
C ILE A 127 1.55 -7.91 -1.02
N CYS A 128 0.65 -8.07 -0.04
CA CYS A 128 0.97 -7.95 1.37
C CYS A 128 2.00 -9.00 1.82
N VAL A 129 1.84 -10.25 1.41
CA VAL A 129 2.82 -11.32 1.70
C VAL A 129 4.20 -10.95 1.15
N ALA A 130 4.29 -10.49 -0.09
CA ALA A 130 5.55 -10.06 -0.69
C ALA A 130 6.19 -8.92 0.09
N ALA A 131 5.41 -7.92 0.49
CA ALA A 131 5.90 -6.79 1.28
C ALA A 131 6.36 -7.22 2.69
N ILE A 132 5.64 -8.11 3.35
CA ILE A 132 6.02 -8.67 4.67
C ILE A 132 7.34 -9.44 4.56
N MET A 133 7.55 -10.21 3.49
CA MET A 133 8.82 -10.89 3.23
C MET A 133 9.97 -9.89 3.05
N ALA A 134 9.74 -8.81 2.30
CA ALA A 134 10.70 -7.71 2.16
C ALA A 134 11.02 -7.05 3.50
N CYS A 135 10.01 -6.79 4.33
CA CYS A 135 10.16 -6.21 5.67
C CYS A 135 10.98 -7.11 6.60
N LYS A 136 10.71 -8.43 6.58
CA LYS A 136 11.51 -9.38 7.37
C LYS A 136 12.99 -9.34 6.98
N LYS A 137 13.29 -9.25 5.68
CA LYS A 137 14.68 -9.18 5.19
C LYS A 137 15.35 -7.85 5.55
N SER A 138 14.63 -6.73 5.49
CA SER A 138 15.17 -5.39 5.81
C SER A 138 15.10 -5.04 7.29
N GLY A 139 14.34 -5.80 8.10
CA GLY A 139 14.12 -5.57 9.52
C GLY A 139 13.23 -4.37 9.83
N ILE A 140 12.42 -3.91 8.86
CA ILE A 140 11.41 -2.87 9.05
C ILE A 140 10.13 -3.50 9.58
N GLU A 141 9.40 -2.76 10.42
CA GLU A 141 8.14 -3.20 11.00
C GLU A 141 7.03 -3.23 9.95
N SER A 142 6.22 -4.30 9.93
CA SER A 142 5.06 -4.41 9.05
C SER A 142 3.79 -4.55 9.88
N LEU A 143 2.78 -3.74 9.53
CA LEU A 143 1.43 -3.77 10.10
C LEU A 143 0.46 -4.23 9.01
N GLY A 144 -0.39 -5.22 9.30
CA GLY A 144 -1.36 -5.72 8.32
C GLY A 144 -1.34 -7.24 8.10
N GLY A 145 -0.39 -7.95 8.67
CA GLY A 145 -0.52 -9.38 8.87
C GLY A 145 -0.93 -9.64 10.31
N MET A 146 -2.01 -10.40 10.53
CA MET A 146 -2.37 -10.88 11.86
C MET A 146 -1.21 -11.69 12.46
N LYS A 147 -0.24 -11.01 13.02
CA LYS A 147 0.69 -11.58 13.96
C LYS A 147 0.49 -10.83 15.25
N GLU A 148 -0.40 -11.39 16.08
CA GLU A 148 -0.41 -11.08 17.50
C GLU A 148 1.03 -11.19 18.00
N ARG A 149 1.66 -10.07 18.28
CA ARG A 149 2.84 -10.08 19.14
C ARG A 149 2.32 -10.30 20.57
N PRO A 150 2.71 -11.39 21.25
CA PRO A 150 2.23 -11.68 22.62
C PRO A 150 2.61 -10.61 23.65
N GLY A 151 3.18 -9.50 23.26
CA GLY A 151 3.65 -8.44 24.17
C GLY A 151 2.84 -7.16 24.18
N LEU A 152 2.07 -6.84 23.11
CA LEU A 152 1.36 -5.55 23.06
C LEU A 152 0.05 -5.56 23.85
N MET A 153 -0.69 -6.65 23.87
CA MET A 153 -1.91 -6.77 24.69
C MET A 153 -1.63 -6.80 26.20
N GLY A 154 -0.44 -7.24 26.61
CA GLY A 154 -0.02 -7.23 28.01
C GLY A 154 0.23 -5.83 28.56
N ARG A 155 0.63 -4.87 27.76
CA ARG A 155 0.81 -3.46 28.17
C ARG A 155 -0.51 -2.74 28.34
N PHE A 156 -1.45 -2.89 27.41
CA PHE A 156 -2.78 -2.26 27.52
C PHE A 156 -3.59 -2.76 28.72
N LYS A 157 -3.48 -4.07 29.07
CA LYS A 157 -4.14 -4.61 30.26
C LYS A 157 -3.52 -4.16 31.60
N ARG A 158 -2.25 -3.74 31.63
CA ARG A 158 -1.60 -3.21 32.84
C ARG A 158 -2.00 -1.78 33.13
N GLU A 159 -2.18 -0.95 32.10
CA GLU A 159 -2.60 0.45 32.30
C GLU A 159 -4.05 0.58 32.77
N GLN A 160 -4.93 -0.36 32.40
CA GLN A 160 -6.34 -0.33 32.87
C GLN A 160 -6.57 -0.91 34.25
N ARG A 161 -5.57 -1.53 34.90
CA ARG A 161 -5.67 -2.06 36.28
C ARG A 161 -4.98 -1.21 37.31
N GLY A 162 -4.46 -0.06 36.93
CA GLY A 162 -3.69 0.86 37.79
C GLY A 162 -4.43 2.16 38.15
N THR A 163 -5.79 2.21 37.98
CA THR A 163 -6.64 3.30 38.48
C THR A 163 -7.66 2.78 39.45
#